data_0bab8e193827baddb5fa7e85b316e611
#
_entry.id   0bab8e193827baddb5fa7e85b316e611
#
_cell.length_a   1.000
_cell.length_b   1.000
_cell.length_c   1.000
_cell.angle_alpha   90.00
_cell.angle_beta   90.00
_cell.angle_gamma   90.00
#
_symmetry.space_group_name_H-M   'P 1'
#
loop_
_entity.id
_entity.type
_entity.pdbx_description
1 polymer ?
#
loop_
_entity_poly.entity_id
_entity_poly.type
_entity_poly.pdbx_seq_one_letter_code
_entity_poly.pdbx_strand_id
1 'polypeptide(L)'
;MRIRTSASTSNLGPGFDCLGLSLNIYNIFDVHLSDTDILFNIDDAYNNDDNLFIQAYRKGINCIGIQDHISVSFYCDVPVARGLGSSSTLIVGGLTAASALHGNALSKQEIFQLASEMEGHPDNAAPCVFGGFCASFSEKNNKYITRSLSFSDNLKMSVFIPDFEVKTETARAILPESYSRNVAVNNEAKAIMMVNALQNGDIDLLKECAIDEIHEPYRRTLIDEYERVKEIYQKDTEGVLLISGSGSTLIGLSDRYISDEASKAIMNLNHNWQKRDVKVESLGVVVINEQ
;
A
#
# COMPACT_ATOMS: atom_id res chain seq x y z
N MET A 1 -11.19 12.69 -18.23
CA MET A 1 -10.58 13.14 -16.96
C MET A 1 -9.43 12.22 -16.60
N ARG A 2 -8.46 12.73 -15.85
CA ARG A 2 -7.31 11.96 -15.38
C ARG A 2 -7.38 11.76 -13.87
N ILE A 3 -7.19 10.52 -13.40
CA ILE A 3 -7.15 10.17 -11.97
C ILE A 3 -5.77 9.65 -11.63
N ARG A 4 -5.18 10.15 -10.55
CA ARG A 4 -3.90 9.69 -10.02
C ARG A 4 -4.13 9.07 -8.65
N THR A 5 -3.70 7.83 -8.46
CA THR A 5 -3.65 7.15 -7.18
C THR A 5 -2.20 6.87 -6.78
N SER A 6 -1.93 6.84 -5.50
CA SER A 6 -0.60 6.58 -4.97
C SER A 6 -0.46 5.16 -4.47
N ALA A 7 0.74 4.57 -4.64
CA ALA A 7 1.13 3.36 -3.94
C ALA A 7 1.04 3.55 -2.43
N SER A 8 0.99 2.45 -1.71
CA SER A 8 1.04 2.44 -0.25
C SER A 8 1.88 1.28 0.26
N THR A 9 2.53 1.50 1.39
CA THR A 9 3.08 0.43 2.23
C THR A 9 2.18 0.28 3.44
N SER A 10 1.85 -0.94 3.81
CA SER A 10 1.01 -1.23 4.96
C SER A 10 1.72 -2.08 5.98
N ASN A 11 1.11 -2.24 7.14
CA ASN A 11 1.60 -2.90 8.33
C ASN A 11 2.69 -2.12 9.07
N LEU A 12 3.77 -1.70 8.41
CA LEU A 12 4.89 -1.00 9.03
C LEU A 12 5.40 -1.72 10.29
N GLY A 13 5.76 -3.01 10.13
CA GLY A 13 6.13 -3.90 11.22
C GLY A 13 4.91 -4.28 12.07
N PRO A 14 4.86 -3.94 13.37
CA PRO A 14 3.84 -4.44 14.30
C PRO A 14 2.41 -3.89 14.08
N GLY A 15 2.21 -3.00 13.13
CA GLY A 15 0.90 -2.39 12.81
C GLY A 15 0.06 -3.20 11.82
N PHE A 16 0.08 -4.52 11.90
CA PHE A 16 -0.63 -5.43 10.99
C PHE A 16 -2.10 -5.07 10.82
N ASP A 17 -2.55 -4.93 9.55
CA ASP A 17 -3.90 -4.52 9.12
C ASP A 17 -4.40 -3.17 9.71
N CYS A 18 -3.50 -2.39 10.35
CA CYS A 18 -3.83 -1.12 11.00
C CYS A 18 -3.11 0.08 10.41
N LEU A 19 -1.80 -0.04 10.16
CA LEU A 19 -0.98 1.08 9.74
C LEU A 19 -0.74 1.07 8.23
N GLY A 20 -0.85 2.25 7.61
CA GLY A 20 -0.57 2.42 6.18
C GLY A 20 0.02 3.78 5.87
N LEU A 21 0.92 3.82 4.90
CA LEU A 21 1.63 5.01 4.47
C LEU A 21 1.59 5.14 2.95
N SER A 22 1.15 6.29 2.46
CA SER A 22 1.12 6.61 1.04
C SER A 22 2.51 6.98 0.53
N LEU A 23 2.87 6.48 -0.65
CA LEU A 23 4.18 6.66 -1.27
C LEU A 23 4.06 7.38 -2.62
N ASN A 24 5.08 8.15 -3.00
CA ASN A 24 5.14 8.89 -4.25
C ASN A 24 5.48 8.02 -5.49
N ILE A 25 4.84 6.87 -5.59
CA ILE A 25 4.78 6.01 -6.78
C ILE A 25 3.31 5.99 -7.21
N TYR A 26 3.02 6.11 -8.51
CA TYR A 26 1.65 6.41 -8.93
C TYR A 26 1.14 5.48 -10.01
N ASN A 27 -0.16 5.20 -9.95
CA ASN A 27 -0.93 4.79 -11.10
C ASN A 27 -1.78 5.96 -11.59
N ILE A 28 -1.87 6.12 -12.91
CA ILE A 28 -2.65 7.16 -13.56
C ILE A 28 -3.65 6.49 -14.51
N PHE A 29 -4.87 7.00 -14.51
CA PHE A 29 -5.97 6.49 -15.31
C PHE A 29 -6.61 7.64 -16.07
N ASP A 30 -6.63 7.56 -17.40
CA ASP A 30 -7.43 8.46 -18.24
C ASP A 30 -8.77 7.81 -18.51
N VAL A 31 -9.85 8.43 -18.03
CA VAL A 31 -11.19 7.85 -17.99
C VAL A 31 -12.19 8.72 -18.76
N HIS A 32 -12.99 8.08 -19.61
CA HIS A 32 -14.06 8.73 -20.39
C HIS A 32 -15.33 7.86 -20.36
N LEU A 33 -16.51 8.47 -20.42
CA LEU A 33 -17.75 7.74 -20.67
C LEU A 33 -17.72 7.09 -22.06
N SER A 34 -18.29 5.90 -22.19
CA SER A 34 -18.29 5.10 -23.40
C SER A 34 -19.58 4.26 -23.51
N ASP A 35 -19.84 3.70 -24.67
CA ASP A 35 -20.99 2.81 -24.88
C ASP A 35 -20.76 1.40 -24.31
N THR A 36 -19.50 0.99 -24.14
CA THR A 36 -19.10 -0.30 -23.57
C THR A 36 -17.82 -0.09 -22.75
N ASP A 37 -17.53 -1.01 -21.83
CA ASP A 37 -16.27 -0.97 -21.09
C ASP A 37 -15.09 -1.33 -22.00
N ILE A 38 -14.09 -0.43 -22.10
CA ILE A 38 -12.91 -0.59 -22.95
C ILE A 38 -11.66 -0.25 -22.15
N LEU A 39 -10.68 -1.17 -22.14
CA LEU A 39 -9.43 -1.00 -21.42
C LEU A 39 -8.27 -0.88 -22.40
N PHE A 40 -7.41 0.11 -22.21
CA PHE A 40 -6.22 0.38 -23.01
C PHE A 40 -4.95 0.36 -22.15
N ASN A 41 -3.82 0.02 -22.75
CA ASN A 41 -2.49 0.00 -22.12
C ASN A 41 -2.43 -0.91 -20.89
N ILE A 42 -3.07 -2.06 -20.96
CA ILE A 42 -3.10 -3.06 -19.90
C ILE A 42 -2.72 -4.43 -20.49
N ASP A 43 -2.11 -5.28 -19.66
CA ASP A 43 -1.80 -6.66 -20.03
C ASP A 43 -3.10 -7.44 -20.32
N ASP A 44 -3.05 -8.32 -21.32
CA ASP A 44 -4.21 -9.15 -21.74
C ASP A 44 -4.78 -9.98 -20.59
N ALA A 45 -3.93 -10.38 -19.63
CA ALA A 45 -4.35 -11.12 -18.44
C ALA A 45 -5.33 -10.32 -17.55
N TYR A 46 -5.28 -8.99 -17.59
CA TYR A 46 -6.14 -8.09 -16.81
C TYR A 46 -7.18 -7.36 -17.66
N ASN A 47 -7.23 -7.63 -18.97
CA ASN A 47 -8.20 -7.02 -19.90
C ASN A 47 -9.49 -7.84 -19.95
N ASN A 48 -10.22 -7.88 -18.84
CA ASN A 48 -11.43 -8.65 -18.68
C ASN A 48 -12.36 -8.04 -17.61
N ASP A 49 -13.53 -8.64 -17.40
CA ASP A 49 -14.53 -8.19 -16.42
C ASP A 49 -14.10 -8.32 -14.95
N ASP A 50 -13.04 -9.11 -14.66
CA ASP A 50 -12.47 -9.25 -13.32
C ASP A 50 -11.45 -8.13 -12.99
N ASN A 51 -11.25 -7.19 -13.92
CA ASN A 51 -10.39 -6.03 -13.68
C ASN A 51 -10.90 -5.21 -12.48
N LEU A 52 -10.05 -5.04 -11.47
CA LEU A 52 -10.43 -4.40 -10.20
C LEU A 52 -10.89 -2.95 -10.37
N PHE A 53 -10.35 -2.22 -11.35
CA PHE A 53 -10.79 -0.85 -11.63
C PHE A 53 -12.23 -0.84 -12.13
N ILE A 54 -12.57 -1.72 -13.09
CA ILE A 54 -13.93 -1.85 -13.63
C ILE A 54 -14.91 -2.34 -12.57
N GLN A 55 -14.54 -3.34 -11.77
CA GLN A 55 -15.38 -3.81 -10.67
C GLN A 55 -15.66 -2.70 -9.65
N ALA A 56 -14.64 -1.91 -9.31
CA ALA A 56 -14.77 -0.78 -8.39
C ALA A 56 -15.63 0.35 -9.00
N TYR A 57 -15.45 0.65 -10.29
CA TYR A 57 -16.30 1.60 -10.99
C TYR A 57 -17.76 1.17 -10.96
N ARG A 58 -18.05 -0.09 -11.34
CA ARG A 58 -19.40 -0.66 -11.31
C ARG A 58 -20.02 -0.63 -9.90
N LYS A 59 -19.23 -0.95 -8.85
CA LYS A 59 -19.68 -0.82 -7.45
C LYS A 59 -20.04 0.63 -7.13
N GLY A 60 -19.21 1.58 -7.53
CA GLY A 60 -19.43 3.01 -7.30
C GLY A 60 -20.70 3.54 -7.97
N ILE A 61 -20.89 3.28 -9.28
CA ILE A 61 -22.08 3.73 -10.01
C ILE A 61 -23.36 3.07 -9.48
N ASN A 62 -23.30 1.81 -9.07
CA ASN A 62 -24.44 1.12 -8.44
C ASN A 62 -24.85 1.81 -7.13
N CYS A 63 -23.90 2.27 -6.29
CA CYS A 63 -24.21 3.00 -5.07
C CYS A 63 -24.92 4.33 -5.32
N ILE A 64 -24.65 4.98 -6.45
CA ILE A 64 -25.29 6.26 -6.83
C ILE A 64 -26.49 6.09 -7.77
N GLY A 65 -26.86 4.84 -8.11
CA GLY A 65 -28.05 4.52 -8.91
C GLY A 65 -27.90 4.83 -10.40
N ILE A 66 -26.68 4.78 -10.94
CA ILE A 66 -26.37 5.04 -12.36
C ILE A 66 -25.96 3.74 -13.06
N GLN A 67 -26.23 3.69 -14.37
CA GLN A 67 -25.80 2.61 -15.26
C GLN A 67 -25.16 3.23 -16.49
N ASP A 68 -23.87 3.05 -16.63
CA ASP A 68 -23.09 3.44 -17.80
C ASP A 68 -21.81 2.60 -17.91
N HIS A 69 -20.98 2.93 -18.91
CA HIS A 69 -19.73 2.27 -19.23
C HIS A 69 -18.63 3.31 -19.42
N ILE A 70 -17.38 2.85 -19.29
CA ILE A 70 -16.21 3.72 -19.43
C ILE A 70 -15.15 3.13 -20.34
N SER A 71 -14.39 4.00 -20.98
CA SER A 71 -13.09 3.67 -21.54
C SER A 71 -11.99 4.17 -20.61
N VAL A 72 -10.99 3.32 -20.34
CA VAL A 72 -9.89 3.61 -19.42
C VAL A 72 -8.55 3.31 -20.05
N SER A 73 -7.62 4.28 -20.04
CA SER A 73 -6.21 4.05 -20.37
C SER A 73 -5.39 4.01 -19.09
N PHE A 74 -4.62 2.92 -18.91
CA PHE A 74 -3.82 2.65 -17.73
C PHE A 74 -2.36 3.09 -17.95
N TYR A 75 -1.79 3.83 -16.99
CA TYR A 75 -0.38 4.20 -16.89
C TYR A 75 0.10 3.84 -15.49
N CYS A 76 0.53 2.58 -15.31
CA CYS A 76 0.79 2.00 -14.00
C CYS A 76 2.29 1.88 -13.73
N ASP A 77 2.79 2.56 -12.67
CA ASP A 77 4.15 2.42 -12.14
C ASP A 77 4.17 1.63 -10.82
N VAL A 78 3.01 1.35 -10.24
CA VAL A 78 2.88 0.52 -9.03
C VAL A 78 2.88 -0.95 -9.44
N PRO A 79 3.90 -1.73 -9.07
CA PRO A 79 4.02 -3.12 -9.51
C PRO A 79 2.95 -4.01 -8.87
N VAL A 80 2.39 -4.92 -9.67
CA VAL A 80 1.33 -5.85 -9.25
C VAL A 80 1.89 -6.92 -8.30
N ALA A 81 1.15 -7.27 -7.25
CA ALA A 81 1.47 -8.34 -6.30
C ALA A 81 2.87 -8.21 -5.66
N ARG A 82 3.30 -6.99 -5.34
CA ARG A 82 4.60 -6.67 -4.73
C ARG A 82 4.47 -6.01 -3.34
N GLY A 83 3.26 -5.98 -2.74
CA GLY A 83 3.07 -5.36 -1.41
C GLY A 83 3.12 -3.83 -1.41
N LEU A 84 2.87 -3.18 -2.55
CA LEU A 84 2.81 -1.72 -2.70
C LEU A 84 1.39 -1.19 -2.93
N GLY A 85 0.36 -1.94 -2.54
CA GLY A 85 -1.03 -1.50 -2.61
C GLY A 85 -1.57 -1.35 -4.04
N SER A 86 -1.06 -2.13 -5.02
CA SER A 86 -1.51 -2.04 -6.42
C SER A 86 -3.01 -2.25 -6.57
N SER A 87 -3.59 -3.23 -5.88
CA SER A 87 -5.04 -3.49 -5.82
C SER A 87 -5.81 -2.25 -5.35
N SER A 88 -5.40 -1.66 -4.22
CA SER A 88 -6.02 -0.44 -3.68
C SER A 88 -5.96 0.73 -4.65
N THR A 89 -4.87 0.86 -5.45
CA THR A 89 -4.79 1.94 -6.46
C THR A 89 -5.85 1.79 -7.55
N LEU A 90 -6.12 0.56 -7.99
CA LEU A 90 -7.14 0.26 -8.98
C LEU A 90 -8.54 0.47 -8.41
N ILE A 91 -8.82 -0.06 -7.23
CA ILE A 91 -10.12 0.05 -6.55
C ILE A 91 -10.46 1.50 -6.26
N VAL A 92 -9.54 2.24 -5.62
CA VAL A 92 -9.74 3.67 -5.32
C VAL A 92 -9.86 4.49 -6.60
N GLY A 93 -9.09 4.16 -7.65
CA GLY A 93 -9.20 4.78 -8.96
C GLY A 93 -10.58 4.60 -9.58
N GLY A 94 -11.12 3.38 -9.62
CA GLY A 94 -12.44 3.07 -10.17
C GLY A 94 -13.58 3.72 -9.40
N LEU A 95 -13.57 3.68 -8.06
CA LEU A 95 -14.56 4.36 -7.21
C LEU A 95 -14.50 5.88 -7.38
N THR A 96 -13.29 6.44 -7.50
CA THR A 96 -13.11 7.87 -7.74
C THR A 96 -13.62 8.26 -9.13
N ALA A 97 -13.42 7.42 -10.15
CA ALA A 97 -13.96 7.64 -11.48
C ALA A 97 -15.49 7.67 -11.46
N ALA A 98 -16.12 6.69 -10.79
CA ALA A 98 -17.57 6.66 -10.60
C ALA A 98 -18.11 7.94 -9.95
N SER A 99 -17.45 8.43 -8.91
CA SER A 99 -17.84 9.67 -8.24
C SER A 99 -17.64 10.90 -9.13
N ALA A 100 -16.46 11.05 -9.72
CA ALA A 100 -16.07 12.28 -10.41
C ALA A 100 -16.79 12.48 -11.76
N LEU A 101 -17.06 11.40 -12.49
CA LEU A 101 -17.87 11.45 -13.72
C LEU A 101 -19.33 11.88 -13.46
N HIS A 102 -19.80 11.69 -12.24
CA HIS A 102 -21.20 11.94 -11.83
C HIS A 102 -21.30 13.04 -10.74
N GLY A 103 -20.55 14.13 -10.93
CA GLY A 103 -20.67 15.33 -10.10
C GLY A 103 -20.10 15.22 -8.70
N ASN A 104 -19.13 14.33 -8.47
CA ASN A 104 -18.54 14.01 -7.15
C ASN A 104 -19.59 13.46 -6.17
N ALA A 105 -20.39 12.50 -6.64
CA ALA A 105 -21.52 11.92 -5.90
C ALA A 105 -21.10 11.11 -4.65
N LEU A 106 -19.85 10.63 -4.58
CA LEU A 106 -19.30 9.95 -3.42
C LEU A 106 -18.24 10.84 -2.75
N SER A 107 -18.32 10.99 -1.43
CA SER A 107 -17.28 11.62 -0.63
C SER A 107 -16.04 10.71 -0.53
N LYS A 108 -14.88 11.30 -0.17
CA LYS A 108 -13.67 10.50 0.14
C LYS A 108 -13.92 9.44 1.22
N GLN A 109 -14.78 9.73 2.20
CA GLN A 109 -15.12 8.78 3.25
C GLN A 109 -15.91 7.58 2.71
N GLU A 110 -16.86 7.80 1.81
CA GLU A 110 -17.61 6.71 1.15
C GLU A 110 -16.72 5.89 0.23
N ILE A 111 -15.83 6.54 -0.55
CA ILE A 111 -14.81 5.84 -1.36
C ILE A 111 -13.94 4.96 -0.46
N PHE A 112 -13.48 5.46 0.68
CA PHE A 112 -12.69 4.69 1.64
C PHE A 112 -13.45 3.48 2.20
N GLN A 113 -14.73 3.64 2.57
CA GLN A 113 -15.57 2.52 3.04
C GLN A 113 -15.69 1.44 1.97
N LEU A 114 -16.09 1.83 0.76
CA LEU A 114 -16.28 0.91 -0.36
C LEU A 114 -14.97 0.21 -0.76
N ALA A 115 -13.85 0.94 -0.77
CA ALA A 115 -12.53 0.38 -1.07
C ALA A 115 -12.10 -0.63 -0.01
N SER A 116 -12.25 -0.29 1.27
CA SER A 116 -11.92 -1.19 2.39
C SER A 116 -12.79 -2.45 2.42
N GLU A 117 -14.07 -2.34 2.05
CA GLU A 117 -14.95 -3.51 1.88
C GLU A 117 -14.47 -4.43 0.74
N MET A 118 -14.03 -3.88 -0.39
CA MET A 118 -13.53 -4.67 -1.52
C MET A 118 -12.20 -5.35 -1.21
N GLU A 119 -11.31 -4.68 -0.48
CA GLU A 119 -10.01 -5.21 -0.05
C GLU A 119 -10.14 -6.21 1.11
N GLY A 120 -11.14 -6.03 1.98
CA GLY A 120 -11.28 -6.74 3.25
C GLY A 120 -10.43 -6.16 4.40
N HIS A 121 -9.67 -5.11 4.15
CA HIS A 121 -8.81 -4.42 5.13
C HIS A 121 -8.56 -2.94 4.73
N PRO A 122 -8.40 -2.02 5.70
CA PRO A 122 -8.36 -0.58 5.42
C PRO A 122 -6.96 -0.01 5.21
N ASP A 123 -5.90 -0.73 5.53
CA ASP A 123 -4.53 -0.24 5.72
C ASP A 123 -3.85 0.26 4.43
N ASN A 124 -4.23 -0.25 3.25
CA ASN A 124 -3.81 0.26 1.95
C ASN A 124 -4.84 1.24 1.36
N ALA A 125 -6.14 1.00 1.57
CA ALA A 125 -7.20 1.88 1.07
C ALA A 125 -7.12 3.28 1.70
N ALA A 126 -6.89 3.38 3.02
CA ALA A 126 -6.82 4.66 3.72
C ALA A 126 -5.73 5.60 3.18
N PRO A 127 -4.44 5.21 3.11
CA PRO A 127 -3.41 6.09 2.56
C PRO A 127 -3.59 6.34 1.06
N CYS A 128 -4.17 5.42 0.29
CA CYS A 128 -4.46 5.67 -1.12
C CYS A 128 -5.54 6.75 -1.31
N VAL A 129 -6.59 6.77 -0.47
CA VAL A 129 -7.68 7.76 -0.54
C VAL A 129 -7.28 9.11 0.05
N PHE A 130 -6.69 9.11 1.25
CA PHE A 130 -6.46 10.33 2.03
C PHE A 130 -5.03 10.88 1.90
N GLY A 131 -4.07 10.05 1.52
CA GLY A 131 -2.65 10.36 1.57
C GLY A 131 -2.06 10.23 2.97
N GLY A 132 -0.75 10.43 3.07
CA GLY A 132 -0.04 10.50 4.33
C GLY A 132 0.08 9.17 5.07
N PHE A 133 0.32 9.27 6.37
CA PHE A 133 0.36 8.16 7.31
C PHE A 133 -1.01 8.00 7.96
N CYS A 134 -1.58 6.80 7.90
CA CYS A 134 -2.91 6.49 8.38
C CYS A 134 -2.88 5.35 9.40
N ALA A 135 -3.67 5.50 10.47
CA ALA A 135 -4.04 4.39 11.33
C ALA A 135 -5.53 4.08 11.15
N SER A 136 -5.86 2.81 10.98
CA SER A 136 -7.21 2.37 10.63
C SER A 136 -7.60 1.12 11.42
N PHE A 137 -8.89 0.91 11.59
CA PHE A 137 -9.45 -0.33 12.14
C PHE A 137 -10.85 -0.57 11.60
N SER A 138 -11.35 -1.82 11.73
CA SER A 138 -12.72 -2.19 11.38
C SER A 138 -13.55 -2.44 12.62
N GLU A 139 -14.80 -1.96 12.64
CA GLU A 139 -15.83 -2.32 13.62
C GLU A 139 -16.56 -3.60 13.20
N LYS A 140 -17.27 -4.23 14.14
CA LYS A 140 -17.99 -5.50 13.93
C LYS A 140 -19.05 -5.47 12.83
N ASN A 141 -19.50 -4.29 12.41
CA ASN A 141 -20.52 -4.06 11.37
C ASN A 141 -19.90 -3.71 10.01
N ASN A 142 -18.63 -4.07 9.76
CA ASN A 142 -17.86 -3.73 8.56
C ASN A 142 -17.72 -2.23 8.31
N LYS A 143 -17.83 -1.42 9.36
CA LYS A 143 -17.50 -0.01 9.29
C LYS A 143 -16.02 0.18 9.53
N TYR A 144 -15.35 0.83 8.59
CA TYR A 144 -13.93 1.14 8.68
C TYR A 144 -13.71 2.57 9.18
N ILE A 145 -12.79 2.71 10.11
CA ILE A 145 -12.42 4.00 10.70
C ILE A 145 -10.95 4.25 10.43
N THR A 146 -10.62 5.46 10.01
CA THR A 146 -9.24 5.88 9.78
C THR A 146 -8.98 7.27 10.36
N ARG A 147 -7.72 7.52 10.72
CA ARG A 147 -7.21 8.83 11.10
C ARG A 147 -5.83 9.04 10.47
N SER A 148 -5.64 10.24 9.92
CA SER A 148 -4.31 10.67 9.48
C SER A 148 -3.45 11.01 10.69
N LEU A 149 -2.21 10.59 10.63
CA LEU A 149 -1.17 10.83 11.61
C LEU A 149 -0.05 11.63 10.98
N SER A 150 0.73 12.35 11.78
CA SER A 150 1.96 12.97 11.29
C SER A 150 3.02 11.91 11.02
N PHE A 151 3.90 12.17 10.05
CA PHE A 151 5.09 11.36 9.75
C PHE A 151 6.29 12.29 9.69
N SER A 152 7.40 11.88 10.27
CA SER A 152 8.59 12.72 10.37
C SER A 152 9.33 12.86 9.04
N ASP A 153 9.61 14.08 8.59
CA ASP A 153 10.43 14.36 7.42
C ASP A 153 11.93 13.99 7.60
N ASN A 154 12.34 13.72 8.83
CA ASN A 154 13.69 13.26 9.14
C ASN A 154 13.93 11.82 8.68
N LEU A 155 12.87 11.00 8.58
CA LEU A 155 12.96 9.63 8.12
C LEU A 155 13.13 9.59 6.60
N LYS A 156 14.17 8.89 6.15
CA LYS A 156 14.39 8.56 4.73
C LYS A 156 13.91 7.14 4.47
N MET A 157 13.27 6.96 3.33
CA MET A 157 12.66 5.70 2.95
C MET A 157 13.22 5.21 1.63
N SER A 158 13.56 3.93 1.58
CA SER A 158 13.89 3.24 0.33
C SER A 158 13.08 1.95 0.25
N VAL A 159 12.49 1.69 -0.92
CA VAL A 159 11.83 0.41 -1.21
C VAL A 159 12.73 -0.46 -2.08
N PHE A 160 12.75 -1.75 -1.78
CA PHE A 160 13.47 -2.79 -2.50
C PHE A 160 12.44 -3.74 -3.08
N ILE A 161 12.31 -3.74 -4.41
CA ILE A 161 11.27 -4.44 -5.15
C ILE A 161 11.92 -5.57 -5.92
N PRO A 162 11.67 -6.86 -5.58
CA PRO A 162 12.20 -7.98 -6.33
C PRO A 162 11.37 -8.29 -7.57
N ASP A 163 11.89 -9.14 -8.44
CA ASP A 163 11.21 -9.58 -9.67
C ASP A 163 10.18 -10.70 -9.47
N PHE A 164 10.02 -11.23 -8.25
CA PHE A 164 9.02 -12.26 -7.92
C PHE A 164 7.84 -11.71 -7.11
N GLU A 165 6.70 -12.39 -7.25
CA GLU A 165 5.42 -12.01 -6.61
C GLU A 165 5.20 -12.76 -5.30
N VAL A 166 4.55 -12.07 -4.34
CA VAL A 166 3.90 -12.68 -3.18
C VAL A 166 2.43 -12.27 -3.19
N LYS A 167 1.55 -13.22 -3.52
CA LYS A 167 0.10 -12.96 -3.52
C LYS A 167 -0.39 -12.74 -2.09
N THR A 168 -1.24 -11.74 -1.88
CA THR A 168 -1.81 -11.39 -0.56
C THR A 168 -2.53 -12.58 0.08
N GLU A 169 -3.25 -13.36 -0.72
CA GLU A 169 -3.93 -14.58 -0.27
C GLU A 169 -2.94 -15.59 0.33
N THR A 170 -1.82 -15.88 -0.35
CA THR A 170 -0.76 -16.76 0.15
C THR A 170 -0.12 -16.21 1.42
N ALA A 171 0.15 -14.90 1.45
CA ALA A 171 0.74 -14.23 2.62
C ALA A 171 -0.21 -14.16 3.84
N ARG A 172 -1.51 -14.30 3.64
CA ARG A 172 -2.50 -14.43 4.71
C ARG A 172 -2.67 -15.88 5.16
N ALA A 173 -2.69 -16.83 4.22
CA ALA A 173 -2.88 -18.24 4.51
C ALA A 173 -1.75 -18.87 5.37
N ILE A 174 -0.55 -18.29 5.35
CA ILE A 174 0.58 -18.76 6.16
C ILE A 174 0.51 -18.33 7.63
N LEU A 175 -0.35 -17.36 7.97
CA LEU A 175 -0.46 -16.83 9.33
C LEU A 175 -1.22 -17.79 10.24
N PRO A 176 -0.84 -17.92 11.52
CA PRO A 176 -1.60 -18.72 12.48
C PRO A 176 -2.98 -18.12 12.75
N GLU A 177 -3.96 -18.97 13.03
CA GLU A 177 -5.33 -18.53 13.38
C GLU A 177 -5.43 -17.86 14.76
N SER A 178 -4.45 -18.09 15.64
CA SER A 178 -4.44 -17.52 16.99
C SER A 178 -3.03 -17.25 17.50
N TYR A 179 -2.93 -16.29 18.41
CA TYR A 179 -1.67 -15.89 19.05
C TYR A 179 -1.80 -15.97 20.57
N SER A 180 -0.68 -16.23 21.24
CA SER A 180 -0.67 -16.19 22.71
C SER A 180 -0.95 -14.76 23.23
N ARG A 181 -1.48 -14.67 24.47
CA ARG A 181 -1.69 -13.34 25.10
C ARG A 181 -0.41 -12.51 25.15
N ASN A 182 0.74 -13.12 25.38
CA ASN A 182 2.02 -12.40 25.46
C ASN A 182 2.39 -11.80 24.11
N VAL A 183 2.24 -12.55 23.01
CA VAL A 183 2.45 -12.06 21.65
C VAL A 183 1.51 -10.88 21.36
N ALA A 184 0.21 -11.03 21.65
CA ALA A 184 -0.76 -9.97 21.39
C ALA A 184 -0.42 -8.68 22.16
N VAL A 185 -0.14 -8.77 23.47
CA VAL A 185 0.19 -7.60 24.31
C VAL A 185 1.50 -6.95 23.87
N ASN A 186 2.54 -7.75 23.57
CA ASN A 186 3.83 -7.20 23.12
C ASN A 186 3.70 -6.51 21.77
N ASN A 187 2.99 -7.12 20.84
CA ASN A 187 2.82 -6.54 19.50
C ASN A 187 1.99 -5.25 19.54
N GLU A 188 0.91 -5.22 20.36
CA GLU A 188 0.11 -4.01 20.59
C GLU A 188 0.98 -2.87 21.16
N ALA A 189 1.80 -3.16 22.18
CA ALA A 189 2.72 -2.17 22.75
C ALA A 189 3.72 -1.65 21.74
N LYS A 190 4.32 -2.55 20.91
CA LYS A 190 5.24 -2.17 19.84
C LYS A 190 4.55 -1.35 18.75
N ALA A 191 3.31 -1.66 18.38
CA ALA A 191 2.56 -0.88 17.40
C ALA A 191 2.32 0.57 17.88
N ILE A 192 2.01 0.76 19.16
CA ILE A 192 1.87 2.11 19.76
C ILE A 192 3.21 2.85 19.71
N MET A 193 4.31 2.20 20.09
CA MET A 193 5.65 2.80 20.06
C MET A 193 6.12 3.07 18.62
N MET A 194 5.77 2.21 17.65
CA MET A 194 6.04 2.43 16.23
C MET A 194 5.39 3.73 15.73
N VAL A 195 4.12 3.97 16.06
CA VAL A 195 3.47 5.24 15.72
C VAL A 195 4.23 6.44 16.29
N ASN A 196 4.63 6.37 17.56
CA ASN A 196 5.40 7.44 18.19
C ASN A 196 6.76 7.66 17.50
N ALA A 197 7.49 6.58 17.22
CA ALA A 197 8.79 6.65 16.56
C ALA A 197 8.69 7.22 15.14
N LEU A 198 7.69 6.81 14.35
CA LEU A 198 7.46 7.33 13.00
C LEU A 198 7.07 8.81 13.00
N GLN A 199 6.28 9.26 13.98
CA GLN A 199 5.89 10.67 14.11
C GLN A 199 7.05 11.60 14.49
N ASN A 200 7.96 11.12 15.33
CA ASN A 200 9.07 11.90 15.84
C ASN A 200 10.39 11.70 15.07
N GLY A 201 10.47 10.67 14.21
CA GLY A 201 11.71 10.31 13.52
C GLY A 201 12.75 9.71 14.45
N ASP A 202 12.31 9.02 15.50
CA ASP A 202 13.16 8.40 16.52
C ASP A 202 13.65 7.03 16.04
N ILE A 203 14.87 7.01 15.48
CA ILE A 203 15.49 5.79 14.92
C ILE A 203 15.79 4.76 15.99
N ASP A 204 16.18 5.18 17.19
CA ASP A 204 16.51 4.23 18.25
C ASP A 204 15.25 3.53 18.74
N LEU A 205 14.16 4.25 18.94
CA LEU A 205 12.87 3.66 19.27
C LEU A 205 12.34 2.78 18.12
N LEU A 206 12.55 3.18 16.84
CA LEU A 206 12.20 2.34 15.68
C LEU A 206 12.89 0.97 15.73
N LYS A 207 14.19 0.92 16.05
CA LYS A 207 14.94 -0.34 16.16
C LYS A 207 14.36 -1.27 17.22
N GLU A 208 13.89 -0.71 18.35
CA GLU A 208 13.32 -1.48 19.44
C GLU A 208 11.89 -1.99 19.12
N CYS A 209 11.06 -1.17 18.48
CA CYS A 209 9.66 -1.52 18.23
C CYS A 209 9.37 -2.16 16.87
N ALA A 210 10.29 -2.13 15.90
CA ALA A 210 10.10 -2.70 14.56
C ALA A 210 10.06 -4.24 14.51
N ILE A 211 10.17 -4.91 15.66
CA ILE A 211 10.14 -6.37 15.75
C ILE A 211 8.68 -6.82 15.85
N ASP A 212 8.07 -7.15 14.71
CA ASP A 212 6.74 -7.73 14.65
C ASP A 212 6.73 -9.20 15.09
N GLU A 213 5.67 -9.62 15.75
CA GLU A 213 5.45 -11.00 16.21
C GLU A 213 4.20 -11.64 15.58
N ILE A 214 3.47 -10.89 14.73
CA ILE A 214 2.19 -11.30 14.15
C ILE A 214 2.35 -11.83 12.73
N HIS A 215 2.99 -11.08 11.82
CA HIS A 215 3.02 -11.47 10.41
C HIS A 215 4.43 -11.66 9.83
N GLU A 216 5.41 -10.80 10.16
CA GLU A 216 6.75 -10.86 9.56
C GLU A 216 7.48 -12.19 9.82
N PRO A 217 7.41 -12.82 11.01
CA PRO A 217 8.07 -14.11 11.26
C PRO A 217 7.66 -15.20 10.26
N TYR A 218 6.44 -15.12 9.76
CA TYR A 218 5.89 -16.07 8.79
C TYR A 218 6.12 -15.59 7.35
N ARG A 219 5.77 -14.36 7.02
CA ARG A 219 5.86 -13.81 5.66
C ARG A 219 7.26 -13.72 5.11
N ARG A 220 8.28 -13.47 5.95
CA ARG A 220 9.68 -13.44 5.52
C ARG A 220 10.14 -14.74 4.87
N THR A 221 9.50 -15.89 5.18
CA THR A 221 9.81 -17.19 4.56
C THR A 221 9.32 -17.26 3.11
N LEU A 222 8.46 -16.37 2.67
CA LEU A 222 7.97 -16.24 1.29
C LEU A 222 8.83 -15.26 0.46
N ILE A 223 9.79 -14.58 1.07
CA ILE A 223 10.61 -13.57 0.42
C ILE A 223 12.05 -14.07 0.36
N ASP A 224 12.43 -14.59 -0.80
CA ASP A 224 13.79 -15.03 -1.02
C ASP A 224 14.78 -13.88 -0.77
N GLU A 225 15.93 -14.21 -0.16
CA GLU A 225 16.99 -13.26 0.16
C GLU A 225 16.61 -12.18 1.21
N TYR A 226 15.45 -12.27 1.89
CA TYR A 226 15.02 -11.32 2.92
C TYR A 226 16.14 -11.01 3.93
N GLU A 227 16.72 -12.03 4.53
CA GLU A 227 17.77 -11.86 5.56
C GLU A 227 19.03 -11.19 4.98
N ARG A 228 19.33 -11.46 3.71
CA ARG A 228 20.49 -10.87 3.05
C ARG A 228 20.29 -9.39 2.75
N VAL A 229 19.13 -9.02 2.23
CA VAL A 229 18.77 -7.61 2.01
C VAL A 229 18.78 -6.84 3.35
N LYS A 230 18.21 -7.45 4.41
CA LYS A 230 18.16 -6.87 5.75
C LYS A 230 19.54 -6.64 6.32
N GLU A 231 20.43 -7.62 6.24
CA GLU A 231 21.82 -7.50 6.70
C GLU A 231 22.57 -6.35 6.01
N ILE A 232 22.47 -6.28 4.67
CA ILE A 232 23.13 -5.24 3.89
C ILE A 232 22.57 -3.86 4.26
N TYR A 233 21.22 -3.72 4.31
CA TYR A 233 20.58 -2.46 4.64
C TYR A 233 20.93 -1.95 6.04
N GLN A 234 20.79 -2.82 7.05
CA GLN A 234 21.03 -2.45 8.44
C GLN A 234 22.51 -2.13 8.72
N LYS A 235 23.42 -2.87 8.08
CA LYS A 235 24.86 -2.59 8.20
C LYS A 235 25.26 -1.23 7.63
N ASP A 236 24.59 -0.82 6.53
CA ASP A 236 24.89 0.46 5.89
C ASP A 236 24.22 1.63 6.62
N THR A 237 22.93 1.54 6.94
CA THR A 237 22.14 2.68 7.41
C THR A 237 21.92 2.73 8.90
N GLU A 238 22.17 1.64 9.63
CA GLU A 238 21.73 1.43 11.02
C GLU A 238 20.22 1.59 11.24
N GLY A 239 19.43 1.60 10.15
CA GLY A 239 17.98 1.71 10.17
C GLY A 239 17.27 0.38 10.35
N VAL A 240 15.96 0.39 10.09
CA VAL A 240 15.10 -0.81 10.10
C VAL A 240 14.66 -1.19 8.71
N LEU A 241 14.52 -2.48 8.43
CA LEU A 241 13.95 -3.02 7.21
C LEU A 241 12.72 -3.84 7.56
N LEU A 242 11.59 -3.51 6.92
CA LEU A 242 10.27 -4.09 7.17
C LEU A 242 9.71 -4.69 5.88
N ILE A 243 8.77 -5.61 6.00
CA ILE A 243 8.00 -6.10 4.86
C ILE A 243 6.92 -5.05 4.52
N SER A 244 6.87 -4.63 3.25
CA SER A 244 5.80 -3.77 2.76
C SER A 244 4.55 -4.58 2.46
N GLY A 245 3.46 -4.35 3.19
CA GLY A 245 2.21 -5.08 3.01
C GLY A 245 2.35 -6.59 3.15
N SER A 246 1.97 -7.32 2.12
CA SER A 246 2.15 -8.78 2.02
C SER A 246 3.58 -9.19 1.60
N GLY A 247 4.40 -8.26 1.17
CA GLY A 247 5.62 -8.49 0.40
C GLY A 247 5.28 -8.67 -1.09
N SER A 248 6.21 -8.91 -1.94
CA SER A 248 7.64 -9.23 -1.75
C SER A 248 8.52 -7.99 -1.50
N THR A 249 8.04 -6.78 -1.71
CA THR A 249 8.78 -5.54 -1.46
C THR A 249 9.15 -5.40 0.01
N LEU A 250 10.37 -4.91 0.25
CA LEU A 250 10.84 -4.50 1.56
C LEU A 250 10.97 -2.98 1.60
N ILE A 251 10.68 -2.38 2.75
CA ILE A 251 10.84 -0.94 2.97
C ILE A 251 11.85 -0.69 4.08
N GLY A 252 12.86 0.09 3.77
CA GLY A 252 13.87 0.56 4.72
C GLY A 252 13.53 1.95 5.24
N LEU A 253 13.70 2.16 6.54
CA LEU A 253 13.50 3.42 7.26
C LEU A 253 14.76 3.75 8.05
N SER A 254 15.32 4.94 7.85
CA SER A 254 16.56 5.40 8.52
C SER A 254 16.63 6.93 8.49
N ASP A 255 17.66 7.52 9.10
CA ASP A 255 17.93 8.95 9.08
C ASP A 255 18.61 9.41 7.77
N ARG A 256 19.12 8.47 6.97
CA ARG A 256 19.75 8.72 5.67
C ARG A 256 19.36 7.66 4.64
N TYR A 257 19.49 7.98 3.37
CA TYR A 257 19.33 6.99 2.32
C TYR A 257 20.47 5.98 2.33
N ILE A 258 20.15 4.74 1.91
CA ILE A 258 21.17 3.70 1.69
C ILE A 258 22.22 4.16 0.69
N SER A 259 23.48 3.82 0.93
CA SER A 259 24.57 4.15 0.01
C SER A 259 24.46 3.45 -1.34
N ASP A 260 25.10 4.05 -2.37
CA ASP A 260 25.14 3.44 -3.71
C ASP A 260 25.85 2.07 -3.70
N GLU A 261 26.86 1.88 -2.84
CA GLU A 261 27.59 0.61 -2.71
C GLU A 261 26.68 -0.49 -2.14
N ALA A 262 26.01 -0.23 -1.02
CA ALA A 262 25.07 -1.17 -0.41
C ALA A 262 23.84 -1.42 -1.32
N SER A 263 23.36 -0.39 -1.99
CA SER A 263 22.29 -0.49 -2.99
C SER A 263 22.66 -1.43 -4.13
N LYS A 264 23.86 -1.28 -4.70
CA LYS A 264 24.39 -2.18 -5.74
C LYS A 264 24.59 -3.61 -5.22
N ALA A 265 25.00 -3.77 -3.96
CA ALA A 265 25.13 -5.09 -3.37
C ALA A 265 23.79 -5.82 -3.29
N ILE A 266 22.68 -5.11 -2.98
CA ILE A 266 21.33 -5.67 -3.00
C ILE A 266 20.90 -6.00 -4.44
N MET A 267 21.10 -5.09 -5.39
CA MET A 267 20.72 -5.29 -6.80
C MET A 267 21.49 -6.41 -7.48
N ASN A 268 22.64 -6.83 -6.96
CA ASN A 268 23.47 -7.94 -7.46
C ASN A 268 23.19 -9.27 -6.76
N LEU A 269 22.16 -9.38 -5.94
CA LEU A 269 21.69 -10.67 -5.40
C LEU A 269 21.13 -11.56 -6.52
N ASN A 270 20.64 -12.76 -6.20
CA ASN A 270 20.19 -13.71 -7.23
C ASN A 270 18.93 -13.23 -7.96
N HIS A 271 18.01 -12.55 -7.25
CA HIS A 271 16.86 -11.90 -7.84
C HIS A 271 17.17 -10.49 -8.34
N ASN A 272 16.41 -10.02 -9.34
CA ASN A 272 16.51 -8.65 -9.83
C ASN A 272 15.81 -7.69 -8.86
N TRP A 273 16.56 -7.18 -7.89
CA TRP A 273 16.06 -6.18 -6.96
C TRP A 273 16.16 -4.77 -7.57
N GLN A 274 15.07 -4.04 -7.53
CA GLN A 274 15.03 -2.62 -7.88
C GLN A 274 14.97 -1.80 -6.60
N LYS A 275 15.83 -0.79 -6.47
CA LYS A 275 15.78 0.17 -5.36
C LYS A 275 15.14 1.47 -5.84
N ARG A 276 14.20 1.99 -5.04
CA ARG A 276 13.64 3.34 -5.24
C ARG A 276 13.65 4.09 -3.91
N ASP A 277 14.16 5.32 -3.90
CA ASP A 277 13.94 6.25 -2.79
C ASP A 277 12.55 6.84 -2.91
N VAL A 278 11.81 6.80 -1.81
CA VAL A 278 10.41 7.24 -1.79
C VAL A 278 10.18 8.28 -0.70
N LYS A 279 9.09 9.02 -0.87
CA LYS A 279 8.61 10.01 0.09
C LYS A 279 7.13 9.78 0.35
N VAL A 280 6.65 10.35 1.45
CA VAL A 280 5.22 10.36 1.76
C VAL A 280 4.47 11.18 0.70
N GLU A 281 3.43 10.60 0.10
CA GLU A 281 2.45 11.34 -0.71
C GLU A 281 1.31 11.83 0.19
N SER A 282 1.12 13.12 0.30
CA SER A 282 0.20 13.73 1.27
C SER A 282 -1.24 13.90 0.75
N LEU A 283 -1.47 13.85 -0.56
CA LEU A 283 -2.77 14.19 -1.15
C LEU A 283 -3.73 13.01 -1.30
N GLY A 284 -3.18 11.78 -1.35
CA GLY A 284 -3.93 10.58 -1.71
C GLY A 284 -4.42 10.62 -3.17
N VAL A 285 -5.66 10.14 -3.40
CA VAL A 285 -6.24 10.16 -4.74
C VAL A 285 -6.56 11.59 -5.19
N VAL A 286 -6.19 11.90 -6.44
CA VAL A 286 -6.39 13.23 -7.06
C VAL A 286 -7.07 13.07 -8.42
N VAL A 287 -8.12 13.87 -8.65
CA VAL A 287 -8.72 14.06 -9.96
C VAL A 287 -8.08 15.28 -10.62
N ILE A 288 -7.48 15.07 -11.78
CA ILE A 288 -6.82 16.11 -12.58
C ILE A 288 -7.76 16.41 -13.75
N ASN A 289 -8.40 17.57 -13.72
CA ASN A 289 -9.19 18.05 -14.84
C ASN A 289 -8.23 18.74 -15.83
N GLU A 290 -8.28 18.37 -17.09
CA GLU A 290 -7.63 19.14 -18.14
C GLU A 290 -8.35 20.50 -18.24
N GLN A 291 -7.57 21.58 -18.12
CA GLN A 291 -8.05 22.93 -18.34
C GLN A 291 -8.20 23.22 -19.83
#